data_03f9c5b149fa056963ebde047498334c
#
_entry.id   03f9c5b149fa056963ebde047498334c
#
_cell.length_a   1.000
_cell.length_b   1.000
_cell.length_c   1.000
_cell.angle_alpha   90.00
_cell.angle_beta   90.00
_cell.angle_gamma   90.00
#
_symmetry.space_group_name_H-M   'P 1'
#
loop_
_entity.id
_entity.type
_entity.pdbx_description
1 polymer ?
#
loop_
_entity_poly.entity_id
_entity_poly.type
_entity_poly.pdbx_seq_one_letter_code
_entity_poly.pdbx_strand_id
1 'polypeptide(L)'
;MDKLIICTRRDESIPQVSEEELIVVSEKEIGKCRGCLACRRVKKCITYEDDAQRCIPIVTAASHLDIYLQPEGNIQRLLDRVLYALDGTGKTFTLHIEDAKEVEYLRRLLLWCKYTEVL
;
A
#
# COMPACT_ATOMS: atom_id res chain seq x y z
N MET A 1 -3.83 12.67 -9.26
CA MET A 1 -4.50 11.34 -9.14
C MET A 1 -5.35 11.31 -7.89
N ASP A 2 -6.64 11.05 -8.04
CA ASP A 2 -7.55 11.05 -6.90
C ASP A 2 -7.60 9.71 -6.19
N LYS A 3 -7.56 8.61 -6.93
CA LYS A 3 -7.76 7.27 -6.40
C LYS A 3 -6.73 6.29 -6.96
N LEU A 4 -6.20 5.44 -6.09
CA LEU A 4 -5.26 4.40 -6.45
C LEU A 4 -5.72 3.08 -5.86
N ILE A 5 -5.70 2.01 -6.66
CA ILE A 5 -6.03 0.66 -6.21
C ILE A 5 -4.72 -0.09 -5.96
N ILE A 6 -4.61 -0.70 -4.77
CA ILE A 6 -3.48 -1.55 -4.41
C ILE A 6 -4.01 -2.94 -4.12
N CYS A 7 -3.52 -3.95 -4.84
CA CYS A 7 -3.93 -5.34 -4.66
C CYS A 7 -2.72 -6.27 -4.76
N THR A 8 -2.89 -7.52 -4.32
CA THR A 8 -1.83 -8.53 -4.44
C THR A 8 -1.76 -9.07 -5.85
N ARG A 9 -2.91 -9.43 -6.42
CA ARG A 9 -3.00 -10.04 -7.76
C ARG A 9 -4.26 -9.59 -8.47
N ARG A 10 -4.27 -9.69 -9.79
CA ARG A 10 -5.46 -9.40 -10.59
C ARG A 10 -6.42 -10.58 -10.46
N ASP A 11 -7.67 -10.29 -10.11
CA ASP A 11 -8.75 -11.27 -10.10
C ASP A 11 -10.09 -10.55 -10.31
N GLU A 12 -11.20 -11.30 -10.20
CA GLU A 12 -12.53 -10.76 -10.47
C GLU A 12 -12.98 -9.68 -9.47
N SER A 13 -12.38 -9.66 -8.29
CA SER A 13 -12.72 -8.68 -7.25
C SER A 13 -12.14 -7.29 -7.55
N ILE A 14 -11.17 -7.21 -8.46
CA ILE A 14 -10.48 -5.95 -8.76
C ILE A 14 -11.17 -5.25 -9.93
N PRO A 15 -11.62 -3.99 -9.76
CA PRO A 15 -12.21 -3.23 -10.85
C PRO A 15 -11.25 -3.05 -12.02
N GLN A 16 -11.78 -2.99 -13.23
CA GLN A 16 -10.97 -2.68 -14.38
C GLN A 16 -10.72 -1.16 -14.43
N VAL A 17 -9.47 -0.78 -14.26
CA VAL A 17 -9.03 0.61 -14.28
C VAL A 17 -7.76 0.70 -15.14
N SER A 18 -7.32 1.91 -15.43
CA SER A 18 -6.06 2.10 -16.17
C SER A 18 -4.87 1.63 -15.32
N GLU A 19 -3.78 1.25 -15.99
CA GLU A 19 -2.56 0.80 -15.30
C GLU A 19 -1.99 1.89 -14.38
N GLU A 20 -2.26 3.15 -14.68
CA GLU A 20 -1.80 4.27 -13.85
C GLU A 20 -2.51 4.35 -12.50
N GLU A 21 -3.69 3.73 -12.39
CA GLU A 21 -4.51 3.75 -11.19
C GLU A 21 -4.43 2.45 -10.39
N LEU A 22 -3.50 1.56 -10.73
CA LEU A 22 -3.42 0.22 -10.17
C LEU A 22 -1.98 -0.19 -9.86
N ILE A 23 -1.77 -0.70 -8.65
CA ILE A 23 -0.52 -1.36 -8.27
C ILE A 23 -0.85 -2.82 -7.94
N VAL A 24 -0.24 -3.75 -8.66
CA VAL A 24 -0.38 -5.19 -8.44
C VAL A 24 0.93 -5.71 -7.86
N VAL A 25 0.93 -6.04 -6.58
CA VAL A 25 2.16 -6.38 -5.85
C VAL A 25 2.85 -7.62 -6.43
N SER A 26 2.07 -8.64 -6.86
CA SER A 26 2.64 -9.86 -7.43
C SER A 26 3.38 -9.64 -8.75
N GLU A 27 3.13 -8.52 -9.43
CA GLU A 27 3.78 -8.15 -10.69
C GLU A 27 5.02 -7.28 -10.48
N LYS A 28 5.41 -7.05 -9.23
CA LYS A 28 6.51 -6.17 -8.84
C LYS A 28 7.59 -6.94 -8.09
N GLU A 29 8.83 -6.46 -8.21
CA GLU A 29 9.92 -6.96 -7.40
C GLU A 29 10.07 -6.06 -6.18
N ILE A 30 9.57 -6.53 -5.04
CA ILE A 30 9.56 -5.78 -3.79
C ILE A 30 10.17 -6.60 -2.68
N GLY A 31 11.32 -6.15 -2.17
CA GLY A 31 11.98 -6.76 -1.04
C GLY A 31 11.27 -6.43 0.28
N LYS A 32 11.49 -7.24 1.28
CA LYS A 32 10.92 -7.03 2.61
C LYS A 32 11.55 -5.81 3.30
N CYS A 33 10.77 -5.10 4.10
CA CYS A 33 11.29 -4.05 4.95
C CYS A 33 12.32 -4.64 5.92
N ARG A 34 13.49 -3.99 6.03
CA ARG A 34 14.56 -4.40 6.92
C ARG A 34 14.46 -3.83 8.34
N GLY A 35 13.50 -2.95 8.58
CA GLY A 35 13.36 -2.31 9.88
C GLY A 35 14.47 -1.32 10.22
N CYS A 36 15.15 -0.76 9.22
CA CYS A 36 16.27 0.14 9.43
C CYS A 36 15.86 1.53 9.95
N LEU A 37 14.57 1.87 9.89
CA LEU A 37 13.99 3.13 10.36
C LEU A 37 14.50 4.40 9.65
N ALA A 38 15.25 4.26 8.55
CA ALA A 38 15.73 5.40 7.78
C ALA A 38 14.60 6.27 7.24
N CYS A 39 13.43 5.66 6.97
CA CYS A 39 12.25 6.38 6.50
C CYS A 39 11.77 7.46 7.49
N ARG A 40 12.07 7.33 8.76
CA ARG A 40 11.73 8.36 9.77
C ARG A 40 12.48 9.66 9.52
N ARG A 41 13.69 9.57 8.96
CA ARG A 41 14.52 10.75 8.66
C ARG A 41 14.25 11.31 7.27
N VAL A 42 14.23 10.43 6.26
CA VAL A 42 14.17 10.88 4.85
C VAL A 42 12.77 10.82 4.25
N LYS A 43 11.77 10.33 4.99
CA LYS A 43 10.38 10.27 4.59
C LYS A 43 10.12 9.39 3.35
N LYS A 44 10.98 8.41 3.13
CA LYS A 44 10.81 7.37 2.09
C LYS A 44 11.69 6.18 2.43
N CYS A 45 11.38 5.03 1.85
CA CYS A 45 12.22 3.84 2.00
C CYS A 45 13.43 3.94 1.08
N ILE A 46 14.62 3.70 1.61
CA ILE A 46 15.88 3.77 0.86
C ILE A 46 16.65 2.44 0.87
N THR A 47 16.02 1.37 1.40
CA THR A 47 16.68 0.09 1.63
C THR A 47 17.13 -0.61 0.34
N TYR A 48 16.31 -0.56 -0.71
CA TYR A 48 16.57 -1.23 -1.98
C TYR A 48 16.25 -0.31 -3.15
N GLU A 49 16.90 -0.56 -4.28
CA GLU A 49 16.51 0.03 -5.55
C GLU A 49 15.63 -0.98 -6.30
N ASP A 50 14.39 -1.12 -5.86
CA ASP A 50 13.42 -2.03 -6.43
C ASP A 50 12.13 -1.31 -6.80
N ASP A 51 11.08 -2.07 -7.16
CA ASP A 51 9.83 -1.49 -7.61
C ASP A 51 9.10 -0.68 -6.53
N ALA A 52 9.38 -0.93 -5.25
CA ALA A 52 8.76 -0.14 -4.18
C ALA A 52 9.17 1.33 -4.27
N GLN A 53 10.40 1.62 -4.71
CA GLN A 53 10.87 2.99 -4.90
C GLN A 53 10.03 3.73 -5.95
N ARG A 54 9.61 3.02 -6.99
CA ARG A 54 8.76 3.59 -8.04
C ARG A 54 7.32 3.80 -7.58
N CYS A 55 6.87 3.02 -6.61
CA CYS A 55 5.52 3.12 -6.06
C CYS A 55 5.36 4.32 -5.12
N ILE A 56 6.42 4.76 -4.45
CA ILE A 56 6.36 5.85 -3.47
C ILE A 56 5.72 7.12 -4.04
N PRO A 57 6.17 7.66 -5.19
CA PRO A 57 5.54 8.89 -5.72
C PRO A 57 4.07 8.68 -6.10
N ILE A 58 3.72 7.49 -6.60
CA ILE A 58 2.36 7.17 -7.02
C ILE A 58 1.44 7.15 -5.80
N VAL A 59 1.86 6.47 -4.74
CA VAL A 59 1.10 6.40 -3.48
C VAL A 59 0.99 7.77 -2.84
N THR A 60 2.06 8.54 -2.86
CA THR A 60 2.09 9.90 -2.30
C THR A 60 1.10 10.82 -2.99
N ALA A 61 0.98 10.70 -4.32
CA ALA A 61 0.10 11.57 -5.11
C ALA A 61 -1.38 11.23 -4.95
N ALA A 62 -1.73 10.01 -4.55
CA ALA A 62 -3.12 9.59 -4.43
C ALA A 62 -3.77 10.17 -3.17
N SER A 63 -4.97 10.71 -3.31
CA SER A 63 -5.74 11.21 -2.17
C SER A 63 -6.57 10.11 -1.50
N HIS A 64 -6.90 9.05 -2.24
CA HIS A 64 -7.64 7.91 -1.73
C HIS A 64 -7.01 6.60 -2.19
N LEU A 65 -6.86 5.65 -1.27
CA LEU A 65 -6.31 4.34 -1.56
C LEU A 65 -7.35 3.25 -1.30
N ASP A 66 -7.64 2.45 -2.33
CA ASP A 66 -8.43 1.22 -2.20
C ASP A 66 -7.46 0.06 -2.06
N ILE A 67 -7.42 -0.54 -0.88
CA ILE A 67 -6.50 -1.65 -0.58
C ILE A 67 -7.29 -2.95 -0.52
N TYR A 68 -6.98 -3.86 -1.42
CA TYR A 68 -7.66 -5.15 -1.52
C TYR A 68 -6.86 -6.23 -0.78
N LEU A 69 -7.44 -6.74 0.29
CA LEU A 69 -6.85 -7.76 1.16
C LEU A 69 -7.25 -9.14 0.65
N GLN A 70 -6.57 -9.61 -0.36
CA GLN A 70 -6.83 -10.88 -0.99
C GLN A 70 -6.24 -12.05 -0.18
N PRO A 71 -6.86 -13.24 -0.20
CA PRO A 71 -6.31 -14.40 0.48
C PRO A 71 -4.90 -14.74 0.02
N GLU A 72 -4.03 -15.13 0.96
CA GLU A 72 -2.63 -15.48 0.69
C GLU A 72 -1.84 -14.36 0.04
N GLY A 73 -2.24 -13.11 0.32
CA GLY A 73 -1.58 -11.94 -0.25
C GLY A 73 -0.31 -11.55 0.48
N ASN A 74 0.57 -10.85 -0.25
CA ASN A 74 1.82 -10.29 0.28
C ASN A 74 1.81 -8.77 0.23
N ILE A 75 0.63 -8.18 0.35
CA ILE A 75 0.47 -6.73 0.21
C ILE A 75 1.27 -5.95 1.25
N GLN A 76 1.52 -6.54 2.41
CA GLN A 76 2.30 -5.92 3.47
C GLN A 76 3.72 -5.57 3.04
N ARG A 77 4.31 -6.30 2.08
CA ARG A 77 5.64 -5.97 1.57
C ARG A 77 5.69 -4.57 0.98
N LEU A 78 4.69 -4.25 0.17
CA LEU A 78 4.62 -2.91 -0.42
C LEU A 78 4.27 -1.87 0.64
N LEU A 79 3.27 -2.14 1.48
CA LEU A 79 2.80 -1.16 2.45
C LEU A 79 3.88 -0.76 3.45
N ASP A 80 4.70 -1.72 3.90
CA ASP A 80 5.85 -1.43 4.76
C ASP A 80 6.88 -0.52 4.08
N ARG A 81 7.07 -0.72 2.78
CA ARG A 81 8.09 0.00 2.02
C ARG A 81 7.63 1.39 1.58
N VAL A 82 6.32 1.65 1.58
CA VAL A 82 5.77 2.97 1.22
C VAL A 82 5.14 3.67 2.43
N LEU A 83 5.53 3.28 3.63
CA LEU A 83 4.91 3.70 4.87
C LEU A 83 4.74 5.22 4.99
N TYR A 84 5.77 6.00 4.71
CA TYR A 84 5.69 7.45 4.81
C TYR A 84 4.92 8.09 3.65
N ALA A 85 4.71 7.36 2.56
CA ALA A 85 3.82 7.81 1.49
C ALA A 85 2.35 7.64 1.87
N LEU A 86 2.05 6.72 2.79
CA LEU A 86 0.69 6.51 3.30
C LEU A 86 0.28 7.60 4.30
N ASP A 87 1.25 8.17 5.01
CA ASP A 87 0.99 9.15 6.04
C ASP A 87 0.91 10.54 5.41
N GLY A 88 -0.29 10.93 5.00
CA GLY A 88 -0.50 12.22 4.35
C GLY A 88 -1.78 12.90 4.78
N THR A 89 -1.74 14.22 4.91
CA THR A 89 -2.89 15.02 5.26
C THR A 89 -3.99 14.91 4.21
N GLY A 90 -5.20 14.56 4.64
CA GLY A 90 -6.35 14.42 3.75
C GLY A 90 -6.42 13.12 2.97
N LYS A 91 -5.46 12.23 3.16
CA LYS A 91 -5.48 10.92 2.50
C LYS A 91 -6.45 9.99 3.22
N THR A 92 -7.30 9.29 2.44
CA THR A 92 -8.28 8.33 2.97
C THR A 92 -7.99 6.93 2.44
N PHE A 93 -8.52 5.92 3.14
CA PHE A 93 -8.31 4.51 2.82
C PHE A 93 -9.62 3.76 2.84
N THR A 94 -9.81 2.86 1.87
CA THR A 94 -10.90 1.89 1.88
C THR A 94 -10.28 0.51 1.86
N LEU A 95 -10.62 -0.33 2.84
CA LEU A 95 -10.11 -1.70 2.92
C LEU A 95 -11.18 -2.66 2.41
N HIS A 96 -10.86 -3.42 1.35
CA HIS A 96 -11.70 -4.47 0.82
C HIS A 96 -11.21 -5.79 1.39
N ILE A 97 -11.93 -6.33 2.37
CA ILE A 97 -11.46 -7.45 3.18
C ILE A 97 -11.94 -8.78 2.63
N GLU A 98 -11.02 -9.61 2.16
CA GLU A 98 -11.25 -11.00 1.82
C GLU A 98 -10.51 -11.94 2.76
N ASP A 99 -9.40 -11.47 3.34
CA ASP A 99 -8.57 -12.24 4.25
C ASP A 99 -8.53 -11.55 5.62
N ALA A 100 -9.21 -12.16 6.60
CA ALA A 100 -9.28 -11.63 7.95
C ALA A 100 -7.91 -11.55 8.67
N LYS A 101 -6.94 -12.36 8.25
CA LYS A 101 -5.60 -12.36 8.84
C LYS A 101 -4.84 -11.08 8.55
N GLU A 102 -5.12 -10.45 7.42
CA GLU A 102 -4.45 -9.21 7.02
C GLU A 102 -5.01 -7.99 7.74
N VAL A 103 -6.23 -8.09 8.30
CA VAL A 103 -6.92 -6.96 8.92
C VAL A 103 -6.16 -6.41 10.11
N GLU A 104 -5.65 -7.27 10.98
CA GLU A 104 -4.95 -6.85 12.20
C GLU A 104 -3.66 -6.08 11.85
N TYR A 105 -2.91 -6.57 10.89
CA TYR A 105 -1.71 -5.89 10.41
C TYR A 105 -2.04 -4.51 9.87
N LEU A 106 -3.06 -4.42 9.01
CA LEU A 106 -3.45 -3.15 8.41
C LEU A 106 -4.01 -2.16 9.42
N ARG A 107 -4.73 -2.64 10.43
CA ARG A 107 -5.20 -1.76 11.50
C ARG A 107 -4.05 -1.06 12.19
N ARG A 108 -2.98 -1.80 12.50
CA ARG A 108 -1.78 -1.20 13.11
C ARG A 108 -1.14 -0.17 12.20
N LEU A 109 -1.03 -0.51 10.92
CA LEU A 109 -0.45 0.37 9.93
C LEU A 109 -1.24 1.67 9.79
N LEU A 110 -2.57 1.57 9.68
CA LEU A 110 -3.44 2.72 9.52
C LEU A 110 -3.56 3.56 10.77
N LEU A 111 -3.45 2.94 11.95
CA LEU A 111 -3.36 3.69 13.21
C LEU A 111 -2.10 4.56 13.24
N TRP A 112 -1.01 4.03 12.71
CA TRP A 112 0.20 4.81 12.57
C TRP A 112 0.00 6.02 11.66
N CYS A 113 -0.79 5.85 10.59
CA CYS A 113 -1.15 6.92 9.65
C CYS A 113 -2.34 7.76 10.12
N LYS A 114 -2.97 7.42 11.24
CA LYS A 114 -4.11 8.12 11.83
C LYS A 114 -5.40 8.09 11.00
N TYR A 115 -5.54 7.13 10.10
CA TYR A 115 -6.73 6.98 9.27
C TYR A 115 -7.16 5.53 9.22
N THR A 116 -8.46 5.31 9.23
CA THR A 116 -9.04 3.98 9.01
C THR A 116 -10.46 4.10 8.50
N GLU A 117 -10.73 3.54 7.32
CA GLU A 117 -12.07 3.32 6.81
C GLU A 117 -12.14 1.88 6.33
N VAL A 118 -13.07 1.09 6.87
CA VAL A 118 -13.18 -0.34 6.59
C VAL A 118 -14.55 -0.65 6.00
N LEU A 119 -14.57 -1.34 4.87
CA LEU A 119 -15.79 -1.83 4.26
C LEU A 119 -16.01 -3.31 4.57
#